data_10ef95dcabc241eedef65c963ba5e929
#
_entry.id   10ef95dcabc241eedef65c963ba5e929
#
_cell.length_a   1.000
_cell.length_b   1.000
_cell.length_c   1.000
_cell.angle_alpha   90.00
_cell.angle_beta   90.00
_cell.angle_gamma   90.00
#
_symmetry.space_group_name_H-M   'P 1'
#
loop_
_entity.id
_entity.type
_entity.pdbx_description
1 polymer ?
#
loop_
_entity_poly.entity_id
_entity_poly.type
_entity_poly.pdbx_seq_one_letter_code
_entity_poly.pdbx_strand_id
1 'polypeptide(L)'
;MKLLLIRHGKTMANEKHLYCGSTDLSLSEQGRQELAGRTVAVPENCRYLSSGMARANETLELLFPGVNYEKNPGFREVDFGIFEMKSYEMLKEDPDYQAWLTGDNMANTPPGGESGNAMTERVVAAFRELADRGENGVLVTHGGVIAALMEHLFPQENKNRYQWQSPNGGGYLLTFRDGIWAYDTV
;
A
#
# COMPACT_ATOMS: atom_id res chain seq x y z
N MET A 1 8.11 -15.95 11.29
CA MET A 1 7.27 -15.51 10.17
C MET A 1 7.99 -14.42 9.40
N LYS A 2 7.91 -14.46 8.06
CA LYS A 2 8.40 -13.39 7.18
C LYS A 2 7.28 -12.93 6.27
N LEU A 3 7.12 -11.61 6.10
CA LEU A 3 6.13 -11.02 5.20
C LEU A 3 6.81 -9.99 4.30
N LEU A 4 6.78 -10.24 3.00
CA LEU A 4 7.27 -9.33 1.99
C LEU A 4 6.13 -8.41 1.56
N LEU A 5 6.24 -7.13 1.87
CA LEU A 5 5.32 -6.08 1.42
C LEU A 5 5.86 -5.44 0.15
N ILE A 6 5.05 -5.37 -0.90
CA ILE A 6 5.41 -4.75 -2.18
C ILE A 6 4.35 -3.71 -2.54
N ARG A 7 4.79 -2.49 -2.82
CA ARG A 7 3.95 -1.47 -3.44
C ARG A 7 3.72 -1.82 -4.92
N HIS A 8 2.50 -1.71 -5.40
CA HIS A 8 2.19 -1.91 -6.82
C HIS A 8 3.07 -1.05 -7.74
N GLY A 9 3.25 -1.49 -8.98
CA GLY A 9 3.94 -0.76 -10.03
C GLY A 9 3.25 0.55 -10.40
N LYS A 10 3.87 1.38 -11.23
CA LYS A 10 3.30 2.67 -11.65
C LYS A 10 2.00 2.51 -12.42
N THR A 11 1.07 3.42 -12.15
CA THR A 11 -0.15 3.65 -12.92
C THR A 11 -0.06 5.03 -13.58
N MET A 12 -0.96 5.34 -14.50
CA MET A 12 -1.09 6.67 -15.07
C MET A 12 -1.29 7.75 -14.00
N ALA A 13 -1.98 7.42 -12.90
CA ALA A 13 -2.16 8.35 -11.79
C ALA A 13 -0.83 8.67 -11.08
N ASN A 14 0.07 7.69 -10.91
CA ASN A 14 1.41 7.93 -10.36
C ASN A 14 2.25 8.85 -11.26
N GLU A 15 2.20 8.64 -12.58
CA GLU A 15 2.94 9.46 -13.55
C GLU A 15 2.47 10.91 -13.59
N LYS A 16 1.17 11.13 -13.34
CA LYS A 16 0.54 12.45 -13.34
C LYS A 16 0.41 13.06 -11.93
N HIS A 17 0.95 12.43 -10.92
CA HIS A 17 0.85 12.85 -9.51
C HIS A 17 -0.59 13.12 -9.06
N LEU A 18 -1.52 12.19 -9.40
CA LEU A 18 -2.92 12.27 -9.01
C LEU A 18 -3.16 11.46 -7.73
N TYR A 19 -4.08 11.95 -6.90
CA TYR A 19 -4.65 11.14 -5.82
C TYR A 19 -5.39 9.95 -6.44
N CYS A 20 -5.01 8.75 -6.06
CA CYS A 20 -5.60 7.51 -6.59
C CYS A 20 -5.63 6.46 -5.50
N GLY A 21 -6.76 6.37 -4.85
CA GLY A 21 -7.02 5.40 -3.80
C GLY A 21 -8.00 4.34 -4.25
N SER A 22 -9.30 4.61 -4.12
CA SER A 22 -10.38 3.68 -4.49
C SER A 22 -10.57 3.49 -5.99
N THR A 23 -10.14 4.46 -6.80
CA THR A 23 -10.17 4.33 -8.27
C THR A 23 -9.30 3.15 -8.71
N ASP A 24 -9.92 2.19 -9.40
CA ASP A 24 -9.24 0.96 -9.80
C ASP A 24 -8.62 1.10 -11.19
N LEU A 25 -7.33 1.37 -11.23
CA LEU A 25 -6.53 1.53 -12.44
C LEU A 25 -5.58 0.34 -12.63
N SER A 26 -5.39 -0.04 -13.88
CA SER A 26 -4.30 -0.92 -14.34
C SER A 26 -2.94 -0.24 -14.23
N LEU A 27 -1.88 -1.02 -14.29
CA LEU A 27 -0.52 -0.50 -14.45
C LEU A 27 -0.42 0.28 -15.77
N SER A 28 0.39 1.33 -15.77
CA SER A 28 0.78 1.99 -17.02
C SER A 28 1.76 1.13 -17.81
N GLU A 29 1.96 1.46 -19.08
CA GLU A 29 2.95 0.79 -19.91
C GLU A 29 4.35 0.91 -19.29
N GLN A 30 4.71 2.10 -18.82
CA GLN A 30 5.97 2.33 -18.11
C GLN A 30 6.04 1.48 -16.83
N GLY A 31 4.96 1.41 -16.05
CA GLY A 31 4.92 0.60 -14.83
C GLY A 31 5.14 -0.89 -15.10
N ARG A 32 4.58 -1.43 -16.20
CA ARG A 32 4.82 -2.81 -16.62
C ARG A 32 6.26 -3.04 -17.04
N GLN A 33 6.84 -2.11 -17.82
CA GLN A 33 8.24 -2.20 -18.29
C GLN A 33 9.22 -2.14 -17.12
N GLU A 34 9.00 -1.29 -16.12
CA GLU A 34 9.85 -1.19 -14.93
C GLU A 34 9.82 -2.46 -14.05
N LEU A 35 8.73 -3.22 -14.08
CA LEU A 35 8.61 -4.49 -13.36
C LEU A 35 9.11 -5.70 -14.19
N ALA A 36 9.11 -5.57 -15.50
CA ALA A 36 9.49 -6.68 -16.40
C ALA A 36 10.92 -7.15 -16.12
N GLY A 37 11.08 -8.45 -15.92
CA GLY A 37 12.38 -9.08 -15.66
C GLY A 37 12.95 -8.83 -14.25
N ARG A 38 12.25 -8.12 -13.36
CA ARG A 38 12.68 -8.01 -11.96
C ARG A 38 12.58 -9.35 -11.25
N THR A 39 13.62 -9.69 -10.54
CA THR A 39 13.63 -10.82 -9.61
C THR A 39 13.55 -10.27 -8.19
N VAL A 40 12.58 -10.75 -7.42
CA VAL A 40 12.39 -10.39 -6.02
C VAL A 40 12.56 -11.65 -5.18
N ALA A 41 13.46 -11.58 -4.20
CA ALA A 41 13.63 -12.69 -3.26
C ALA A 41 12.38 -12.84 -2.38
N VAL A 42 11.81 -14.03 -2.32
CA VAL A 42 10.61 -14.32 -1.54
C VAL A 42 10.93 -15.27 -0.39
N PRO A 43 10.19 -15.19 0.73
CA PRO A 43 10.28 -16.18 1.80
C PRO A 43 9.92 -17.58 1.29
N GLU A 44 10.57 -18.60 1.86
CA GLU A 44 10.21 -19.98 1.54
C GLU A 44 8.79 -20.33 2.01
N ASN A 45 8.11 -21.20 1.26
CA ASN A 45 6.75 -21.68 1.60
C ASN A 45 5.78 -20.54 1.92
N CYS A 46 5.78 -19.49 1.11
CA CYS A 46 4.94 -18.32 1.34
C CYS A 46 3.60 -18.39 0.59
N ARG A 47 2.58 -17.75 1.17
CA ARG A 47 1.34 -17.43 0.51
C ARG A 47 1.47 -16.10 -0.24
N TYR A 48 0.71 -15.97 -1.32
CA TYR A 48 0.65 -14.72 -2.07
C TYR A 48 -0.70 -14.05 -1.86
N LEU A 49 -0.67 -12.75 -1.59
CA LEU A 49 -1.84 -11.92 -1.34
C LEU A 49 -1.77 -10.64 -2.17
N SER A 50 -2.94 -10.18 -2.58
CA SER A 50 -3.14 -8.88 -3.21
C SER A 50 -4.24 -8.12 -2.49
N SER A 51 -4.24 -6.79 -2.57
CA SER A 51 -5.38 -5.95 -2.14
C SER A 51 -6.65 -6.21 -2.96
N GLY A 52 -6.55 -6.92 -4.09
CA GLY A 52 -7.64 -7.17 -5.03
C GLY A 52 -7.81 -6.08 -6.09
N MET A 53 -7.11 -4.94 -5.97
CA MET A 53 -7.15 -3.89 -6.99
C MET A 53 -6.30 -4.26 -8.21
N ALA A 54 -6.71 -3.81 -9.42
CA ALA A 54 -6.09 -4.18 -10.69
C ALA A 54 -4.57 -3.96 -10.68
N ARG A 55 -4.09 -2.78 -10.27
CA ARG A 55 -2.67 -2.45 -10.19
C ARG A 55 -1.87 -3.37 -9.27
N ALA A 56 -2.48 -3.85 -8.17
CA ALA A 56 -1.82 -4.78 -7.25
C ALA A 56 -1.81 -6.21 -7.81
N ASN A 57 -2.93 -6.66 -8.40
CA ASN A 57 -3.03 -7.96 -9.07
C ASN A 57 -2.01 -8.07 -10.20
N GLU A 58 -2.00 -7.11 -11.12
CA GLU A 58 -1.07 -7.11 -12.25
C GLU A 58 0.40 -7.04 -11.81
N THR A 59 0.72 -6.30 -10.74
CA THR A 59 2.07 -6.29 -10.18
C THR A 59 2.47 -7.67 -9.67
N LEU A 60 1.55 -8.35 -8.95
CA LEU A 60 1.79 -9.69 -8.44
C LEU A 60 2.01 -10.69 -9.58
N GLU A 61 1.15 -10.65 -10.60
CA GLU A 61 1.22 -11.54 -11.75
C GLU A 61 2.48 -11.35 -12.59
N LEU A 62 2.99 -10.10 -12.69
CA LEU A 62 4.24 -9.81 -13.38
C LEU A 62 5.49 -10.25 -12.60
N LEU A 63 5.51 -10.02 -11.29
CA LEU A 63 6.65 -10.39 -10.45
C LEU A 63 6.70 -11.89 -10.13
N PHE A 64 5.54 -12.54 -10.05
CA PHE A 64 5.40 -13.95 -9.63
C PHE A 64 4.46 -14.69 -10.58
N PRO A 65 4.86 -14.93 -11.84
CA PRO A 65 3.99 -15.55 -12.83
C PRO A 65 3.57 -16.97 -12.43
N GLY A 66 2.28 -17.26 -12.59
CA GLY A 66 1.71 -18.58 -12.36
C GLY A 66 1.41 -18.96 -10.91
N VAL A 67 1.65 -18.05 -9.94
CA VAL A 67 1.28 -18.32 -8.54
C VAL A 67 -0.22 -18.11 -8.32
N ASN A 68 -0.81 -18.91 -7.45
CA ASN A 68 -2.14 -18.65 -6.92
C ASN A 68 -2.05 -17.62 -5.78
N TYR A 69 -2.98 -16.69 -5.73
CA TYR A 69 -3.02 -15.67 -4.68
C TYR A 69 -4.42 -15.39 -4.15
N GLU A 70 -4.48 -14.97 -2.90
CA GLU A 70 -5.71 -14.53 -2.24
C GLU A 70 -5.89 -13.02 -2.42
N LYS A 71 -7.16 -12.57 -2.57
CA LYS A 71 -7.51 -11.15 -2.58
C LYS A 71 -8.06 -10.76 -1.22
N ASN A 72 -7.42 -9.79 -0.55
CA ASN A 72 -7.89 -9.28 0.73
C ASN A 72 -8.16 -7.77 0.63
N PRO A 73 -9.46 -7.36 0.55
CA PRO A 73 -9.85 -5.95 0.47
C PRO A 73 -9.41 -5.11 1.68
N GLY A 74 -9.11 -5.74 2.82
CA GLY A 74 -8.54 -5.07 3.99
C GLY A 74 -7.22 -4.33 3.70
N PHE A 75 -6.54 -4.67 2.61
CA PHE A 75 -5.30 -4.02 2.17
C PHE A 75 -5.48 -3.08 0.96
N ARG A 76 -6.69 -2.61 0.66
CA ARG A 76 -6.92 -1.57 -0.34
C ARG A 76 -6.38 -0.22 0.13
N GLU A 77 -6.04 0.64 -0.85
CA GLU A 77 -5.61 2.02 -0.57
C GLU A 77 -6.78 2.84 0.04
N VAL A 78 -6.44 3.95 0.69
CA VAL A 78 -7.41 4.91 1.22
C VAL A 78 -8.30 5.45 0.09
N ASP A 79 -9.59 5.63 0.37
CA ASP A 79 -10.52 6.28 -0.57
C ASP A 79 -10.43 7.80 -0.42
N PHE A 80 -9.97 8.49 -1.47
CA PHE A 80 -9.87 9.95 -1.48
C PHE A 80 -11.17 10.65 -1.85
N GLY A 81 -12.28 9.93 -2.07
CA GLY A 81 -13.60 10.50 -2.36
C GLY A 81 -13.57 11.46 -3.54
N ILE A 82 -14.06 12.69 -3.34
CA ILE A 82 -14.12 13.71 -4.42
C ILE A 82 -12.74 14.18 -4.91
N PHE A 83 -11.66 13.84 -4.20
CA PHE A 83 -10.28 14.19 -4.59
C PHE A 83 -9.65 13.13 -5.51
N GLU A 84 -10.31 11.99 -5.73
CA GLU A 84 -9.84 10.95 -6.65
C GLU A 84 -9.55 11.52 -8.04
N MET A 85 -8.42 11.10 -8.61
CA MET A 85 -7.96 11.48 -9.96
C MET A 85 -7.71 12.98 -10.17
N LYS A 86 -7.51 13.72 -9.07
CA LYS A 86 -7.10 15.12 -9.12
C LYS A 86 -5.68 15.27 -8.58
N SER A 87 -4.93 16.26 -9.08
CA SER A 87 -3.61 16.62 -8.56
C SER A 87 -3.72 17.67 -7.45
N TYR A 88 -2.62 17.86 -6.70
CA TYR A 88 -2.51 18.97 -5.74
C TYR A 88 -2.81 20.34 -6.41
N GLU A 89 -2.28 20.58 -7.61
CA GLU A 89 -2.50 21.83 -8.34
C GLU A 89 -3.98 22.08 -8.67
N MET A 90 -4.74 21.02 -8.91
CA MET A 90 -6.19 21.12 -9.17
C MET A 90 -6.99 21.36 -7.89
N LEU A 91 -6.47 20.97 -6.74
CA LEU A 91 -7.17 20.98 -5.46
C LEU A 91 -6.73 22.09 -4.51
N LYS A 92 -5.56 22.69 -4.70
CA LYS A 92 -4.96 23.61 -3.72
C LYS A 92 -5.83 24.80 -3.33
N GLU A 93 -6.76 25.25 -4.18
CA GLU A 93 -7.71 26.33 -3.90
C GLU A 93 -9.13 25.81 -3.53
N ASP A 94 -9.32 24.48 -3.50
CA ASP A 94 -10.60 23.88 -3.18
C ASP A 94 -10.84 23.93 -1.66
N PRO A 95 -11.96 24.52 -1.18
CA PRO A 95 -12.24 24.66 0.24
C PRO A 95 -12.30 23.31 0.99
N ASP A 96 -12.88 22.28 0.38
CA ASP A 96 -13.00 20.97 0.99
C ASP A 96 -11.62 20.30 1.14
N TYR A 97 -10.75 20.52 0.15
CA TYR A 97 -9.38 20.03 0.21
C TYR A 97 -8.55 20.75 1.29
N GLN A 98 -8.68 22.07 1.40
CA GLN A 98 -8.03 22.85 2.46
C GLN A 98 -8.52 22.44 3.84
N ALA A 99 -9.82 22.21 4.00
CA ALA A 99 -10.40 21.69 5.24
C ALA A 99 -9.85 20.30 5.59
N TRP A 100 -9.71 19.42 4.60
CA TRP A 100 -9.14 18.08 4.79
C TRP A 100 -7.67 18.13 5.24
N LEU A 101 -6.87 19.07 4.76
CA LEU A 101 -5.47 19.25 5.16
C LEU A 101 -5.28 19.91 6.52
N THR A 102 -6.30 20.57 7.07
CA THR A 102 -6.19 21.39 8.29
C THR A 102 -6.21 20.53 9.55
N GLY A 103 -5.32 20.82 10.50
CA GLY A 103 -5.24 20.12 11.78
C GLY A 103 -4.70 18.69 11.65
N ASP A 104 -5.39 17.72 12.27
CA ASP A 104 -5.06 16.30 12.12
C ASP A 104 -5.71 15.74 10.86
N ASN A 105 -4.99 15.84 9.75
CA ASN A 105 -5.50 15.35 8.45
C ASN A 105 -5.71 13.83 8.40
N MET A 106 -5.18 13.08 9.36
CA MET A 106 -5.45 11.65 9.47
C MET A 106 -6.84 11.36 10.02
N ALA A 107 -7.36 12.24 10.86
CA ALA A 107 -8.72 12.16 11.38
C ALA A 107 -9.76 12.72 10.39
N ASN A 108 -9.34 13.63 9.51
CA ASN A 108 -10.23 14.25 8.54
C ASN A 108 -10.62 13.26 7.43
N THR A 109 -11.91 13.25 7.09
CA THR A 109 -12.43 12.41 6.02
C THR A 109 -12.67 13.28 4.77
N PRO A 110 -12.06 12.95 3.62
CA PRO A 110 -12.41 13.62 2.38
C PRO A 110 -13.87 13.34 2.03
N PRO A 111 -14.63 14.31 1.50
CA PRO A 111 -16.05 14.07 1.19
C PRO A 111 -16.24 12.86 0.28
N GLY A 112 -17.10 11.92 0.70
CA GLY A 112 -17.35 10.66 0.00
C GLY A 112 -16.23 9.63 0.07
N GLY A 113 -15.21 9.85 0.91
CA GLY A 113 -14.04 8.96 1.04
C GLY A 113 -13.87 8.36 2.43
N GLU A 114 -12.62 7.98 2.74
CA GLU A 114 -12.20 7.33 3.99
C GLU A 114 -11.14 8.17 4.69
N SER A 115 -11.20 8.30 6.03
CA SER A 115 -10.14 8.96 6.79
C SER A 115 -8.88 8.08 6.86
N GLY A 116 -7.72 8.71 7.05
CA GLY A 116 -6.46 7.98 7.24
C GLY A 116 -6.50 7.06 8.46
N ASN A 117 -7.20 7.46 9.54
CA ASN A 117 -7.38 6.65 10.74
C ASN A 117 -8.24 5.42 10.46
N ALA A 118 -9.38 5.56 9.77
CA ALA A 118 -10.24 4.43 9.39
C ALA A 118 -9.49 3.43 8.48
N MET A 119 -8.74 3.92 7.50
CA MET A 119 -7.88 3.08 6.68
C MET A 119 -6.85 2.33 7.53
N THR A 120 -6.19 3.00 8.48
CA THR A 120 -5.20 2.38 9.36
C THR A 120 -5.82 1.27 10.21
N GLU A 121 -6.97 1.51 10.81
CA GLU A 121 -7.69 0.51 11.60
C GLU A 121 -8.02 -0.73 10.78
N ARG A 122 -8.55 -0.56 9.57
CA ARG A 122 -8.88 -1.64 8.63
C ARG A 122 -7.63 -2.44 8.25
N VAL A 123 -6.55 -1.75 7.92
CA VAL A 123 -5.28 -2.36 7.51
C VAL A 123 -4.64 -3.15 8.65
N VAL A 124 -4.62 -2.57 9.86
CA VAL A 124 -4.07 -3.24 11.05
C VAL A 124 -4.90 -4.47 11.43
N ALA A 125 -6.24 -4.40 11.31
CA ALA A 125 -7.11 -5.56 11.55
C ALA A 125 -6.78 -6.70 10.57
N ALA A 126 -6.71 -6.40 9.27
CA ALA A 126 -6.35 -7.39 8.25
C ALA A 126 -4.92 -7.96 8.45
N PHE A 127 -3.99 -7.11 8.89
CA PHE A 127 -2.62 -7.56 9.19
C PHE A 127 -2.58 -8.50 10.40
N ARG A 128 -3.34 -8.23 11.47
CA ARG A 128 -3.41 -9.11 12.63
C ARG A 128 -3.91 -10.50 12.27
N GLU A 129 -4.99 -10.58 11.48
CA GLU A 129 -5.50 -11.86 10.98
C GLU A 129 -4.45 -12.64 10.17
N LEU A 130 -3.64 -11.93 9.37
CA LEU A 130 -2.55 -12.53 8.60
C LEU A 130 -1.41 -12.99 9.52
N ALA A 131 -1.02 -12.17 10.51
CA ALA A 131 0.04 -12.47 11.46
C ALA A 131 -0.31 -13.65 12.38
N ASP A 132 -1.56 -13.77 12.80
CA ASP A 132 -2.05 -14.86 13.65
C ASP A 132 -1.95 -16.24 12.96
N ARG A 133 -1.95 -16.28 11.63
CA ARG A 133 -1.69 -17.52 10.87
C ARG A 133 -0.25 -18.01 11.01
N GLY A 134 0.70 -17.12 11.33
CA GLY A 134 2.12 -17.44 11.51
C GLY A 134 2.85 -17.90 10.25
N GLU A 135 2.24 -17.79 9.08
CA GLU A 135 2.76 -18.25 7.80
C GLU A 135 3.60 -17.15 7.12
N ASN A 136 4.57 -17.56 6.30
CA ASN A 136 5.27 -16.61 5.45
C ASN A 136 4.35 -16.12 4.32
N GLY A 137 4.54 -14.88 3.90
CA GLY A 137 3.68 -14.29 2.87
C GLY A 137 4.39 -13.26 1.99
N VAL A 138 3.77 -13.04 0.83
CA VAL A 138 4.02 -11.89 -0.06
C VAL A 138 2.70 -11.14 -0.19
N LEU A 139 2.68 -9.85 0.13
CA LEU A 139 1.53 -8.97 -0.02
C LEU A 139 1.85 -7.85 -0.99
N VAL A 140 1.15 -7.83 -2.12
CA VAL A 140 1.20 -6.69 -3.05
C VAL A 140 0.05 -5.74 -2.74
N THR A 141 0.39 -4.50 -2.40
CA THR A 141 -0.53 -3.49 -1.90
C THR A 141 -0.13 -2.08 -2.32
N HIS A 142 -0.36 -1.06 -1.49
CA HIS A 142 -0.29 0.36 -1.83
C HIS A 142 0.63 1.14 -0.88
N GLY A 143 1.01 2.35 -1.29
CA GLY A 143 1.93 3.19 -0.53
C GLY A 143 1.39 3.58 0.85
N GLY A 144 0.12 4.02 0.92
CA GLY A 144 -0.50 4.40 2.19
C GLY A 144 -0.68 3.22 3.14
N VAL A 145 -1.03 2.04 2.61
CA VAL A 145 -1.18 0.79 3.38
C VAL A 145 0.16 0.36 3.98
N ILE A 146 1.23 0.35 3.18
CA ILE A 146 2.57 0.00 3.66
C ILE A 146 2.99 0.99 4.74
N ALA A 147 2.83 2.29 4.50
CA ALA A 147 3.19 3.32 5.48
C ALA A 147 2.42 3.15 6.80
N ALA A 148 1.13 2.86 6.75
CA ALA A 148 0.31 2.61 7.94
C ALA A 148 0.80 1.39 8.75
N LEU A 149 1.16 0.31 8.07
CA LEU A 149 1.72 -0.88 8.73
C LEU A 149 3.09 -0.60 9.35
N MET A 150 3.95 0.13 8.64
CA MET A 150 5.28 0.45 9.15
C MET A 150 5.22 1.37 10.36
N GLU A 151 4.35 2.39 10.36
CA GLU A 151 4.10 3.24 11.55
C GLU A 151 3.58 2.43 12.73
N HIS A 152 2.65 1.49 12.48
CA HIS A 152 2.07 0.65 13.52
C HIS A 152 3.08 -0.31 14.14
N LEU A 153 3.95 -0.91 13.33
CA LEU A 153 4.92 -1.92 13.78
C LEU A 153 6.20 -1.31 14.36
N PHE A 154 6.58 -0.10 13.92
CA PHE A 154 7.84 0.56 14.28
C PHE A 154 7.64 1.99 14.78
N PRO A 155 6.76 2.22 15.78
CA PRO A 155 6.49 3.57 16.29
C PRO A 155 7.73 4.23 16.90
N GLN A 156 8.70 3.44 17.37
CA GLN A 156 9.96 3.94 17.94
C GLN A 156 10.89 4.62 16.91
N GLU A 157 10.68 4.40 15.61
CA GLU A 157 11.45 5.05 14.55
C GLU A 157 11.12 6.53 14.38
N ASN A 158 9.98 6.99 14.91
CA ASN A 158 9.49 8.37 14.81
C ASN A 158 9.45 8.91 13.37
N LYS A 159 9.24 8.04 12.39
CA LYS A 159 9.08 8.39 10.98
C LYS A 159 7.61 8.69 10.69
N ASN A 160 7.36 9.71 9.88
CA ASN A 160 6.03 9.97 9.35
C ASN A 160 5.73 9.09 8.12
N ARG A 161 4.47 9.04 7.70
CA ARG A 161 4.00 8.24 6.56
C ARG A 161 4.76 8.47 5.26
N TYR A 162 5.19 9.69 4.99
CA TYR A 162 5.94 9.99 3.76
C TYR A 162 7.31 9.34 3.76
N GLN A 163 7.93 9.21 4.94
CA GLN A 163 9.23 8.55 5.10
C GLN A 163 9.15 7.03 5.01
N TRP A 164 7.96 6.46 5.22
CA TRP A 164 7.68 5.03 5.05
C TRP A 164 7.21 4.65 3.64
N GLN A 165 6.91 5.62 2.79
CA GLN A 165 6.49 5.31 1.43
C GLN A 165 7.63 4.71 0.61
N SER A 166 7.46 3.46 0.19
CA SER A 166 8.36 2.81 -0.76
C SER A 166 8.12 3.31 -2.20
N PRO A 167 9.12 3.25 -3.08
CA PRO A 167 8.91 3.47 -4.51
C PRO A 167 7.96 2.42 -5.09
N ASN A 168 7.34 2.72 -6.24
CA ASN A 168 6.53 1.73 -6.96
C ASN A 168 7.35 0.48 -7.29
N GLY A 169 6.81 -0.68 -7.01
CA GLY A 169 7.50 -1.98 -7.15
C GLY A 169 8.51 -2.30 -6.03
N GLY A 170 8.85 -1.36 -5.15
CA GLY A 170 9.67 -1.60 -3.95
C GLY A 170 8.82 -1.88 -2.71
N GLY A 171 9.47 -2.06 -1.56
CA GLY A 171 8.76 -2.39 -0.34
C GLY A 171 9.64 -2.73 0.86
N TYR A 172 9.15 -3.62 1.70
CA TYR A 172 9.84 -4.07 2.91
C TYR A 172 9.67 -5.57 3.12
N LEU A 173 10.73 -6.22 3.55
CA LEU A 173 10.69 -7.57 4.10
C LEU A 173 10.56 -7.46 5.63
N LEU A 174 9.40 -7.78 6.16
CA LEU A 174 9.17 -7.88 7.59
C LEU A 174 9.58 -9.26 8.10
N THR A 175 10.27 -9.30 9.24
CA THR A 175 10.64 -10.54 9.92
C THR A 175 10.16 -10.49 11.37
N PHE A 176 9.33 -11.47 11.75
CA PHE A 176 8.92 -11.66 13.14
C PHE A 176 9.65 -12.84 13.75
N ARG A 177 10.40 -12.57 14.82
CA ARG A 177 11.14 -13.56 15.56
C ARG A 177 11.17 -13.21 17.04
N ASP A 178 10.92 -14.18 17.91
CA ASP A 178 11.00 -14.06 19.37
C ASP A 178 10.18 -12.88 19.94
N GLY A 179 8.98 -12.63 19.34
CA GLY A 179 8.08 -11.55 19.74
C GLY A 179 8.43 -10.17 19.17
N ILE A 180 9.45 -10.05 18.33
CA ILE A 180 9.97 -8.78 17.82
C ILE A 180 9.85 -8.73 16.30
N TRP A 181 9.38 -7.59 15.78
CA TRP A 181 9.40 -7.26 14.36
C TRP A 181 10.70 -6.54 13.98
N ALA A 182 11.26 -6.91 12.84
CA ALA A 182 12.34 -6.22 12.16
C ALA A 182 11.99 -6.05 10.68
N TYR A 183 12.67 -5.15 9.96
CA TYR A 183 12.45 -4.93 8.54
C TYR A 183 13.75 -4.68 7.78
N ASP A 184 13.73 -5.06 6.51
CA ASP A 184 14.73 -4.69 5.49
C ASP A 184 14.00 -4.03 4.33
N THR A 185 14.64 -3.06 3.67
CA THR A 185 14.10 -2.43 2.44
C THR A 185 14.38 -3.32 1.22
N VAL A 186 13.42 -3.42 0.30
CA VAL A 186 13.52 -4.22 -0.93
C VAL A 186 13.12 -3.43 -2.17
#